data_10004fdea1d2728535a5eded7e9397ae
#
_entry.id   10004fdea1d2728535a5eded7e9397ae
#
_cell.length_a   1.000
_cell.length_b   1.000
_cell.length_c   1.000
_cell.angle_alpha   90.00
_cell.angle_beta   90.00
_cell.angle_gamma   90.00
#
_symmetry.space_group_name_H-M   'P 1'
#
loop_
_entity.id
_entity.type
_entity.pdbx_description
1 polymer ?
#
loop_
_entity_poly.entity_id
_entity_poly.type
_entity_poly.pdbx_seq_one_letter_code
_entity_poly.pdbx_strand_id
1 'polypeptide(L)'
;MLFRSKLLKSDAIIQAINAASVIQYMNQNILKKYFENVLGVSSLKIRIGIDFGDDDEVLWSKYGIDNINEVTVTSLHADLSSKLQNKASENSIMVGENVFSYLQLPDDLLSDIYIKGSSEEKDYYIMKHNSFNYKMKNFDWSKYLERIAHFESYEGDFQIKCYYLSENERRIPYYSEKALEKDTDIVYQIEASQSLLHKINSVEWTVSNSGIEASKEEELDYVVPKEAFTDEDNAVFRCKRHTAFNGLHYMICKIKAEGNITKNKYFSLYVNDNDLSKSYLKKAELE
;
A
#
# COMPACT_ATOMS: atom_id res chain seq x y z
N MET A 1 7.02 2.55 -16.65
CA MET A 1 6.36 3.87 -16.59
C MET A 1 7.06 4.66 -15.51
N LEU A 2 7.69 5.77 -15.88
CA LEU A 2 8.48 6.60 -14.96
C LEU A 2 7.67 7.84 -14.65
N PHE A 3 7.29 7.98 -13.38
CA PHE A 3 6.60 9.17 -12.90
C PHE A 3 7.62 10.11 -12.25
N ARG A 4 7.82 11.28 -12.83
CA ARG A 4 8.36 12.42 -12.12
C ARG A 4 7.18 13.20 -11.58
N SER A 5 6.86 13.01 -10.32
CA SER A 5 5.77 13.75 -9.70
C SER A 5 6.33 14.95 -8.93
N LYS A 6 5.56 16.03 -8.87
CA LYS A 6 5.75 17.11 -7.89
C LYS A 6 5.24 16.70 -6.50
N LEU A 7 4.84 15.44 -6.35
CA LEU A 7 4.31 14.87 -5.14
C LEU A 7 5.44 14.64 -4.13
N LEU A 8 5.09 14.52 -2.87
CA LEU A 8 5.99 14.01 -1.86
C LEU A 8 6.45 12.61 -2.26
N LYS A 9 7.67 12.24 -1.87
CA LYS A 9 8.26 10.96 -2.23
C LYS A 9 7.39 9.77 -1.80
N SER A 10 6.87 9.83 -0.57
CA SER A 10 5.92 8.83 -0.05
C SER A 10 4.70 8.67 -0.95
N ASP A 11 4.10 9.76 -1.39
CA ASP A 11 2.91 9.74 -2.23
C ASP A 11 3.21 9.10 -3.59
N ALA A 12 4.35 9.42 -4.19
CA ALA A 12 4.77 8.83 -5.46
C ALA A 12 4.94 7.30 -5.34
N ILE A 13 5.52 6.81 -4.24
CA ILE A 13 5.72 5.37 -4.00
C ILE A 13 4.37 4.69 -3.75
N ILE A 14 3.50 5.28 -2.91
CA ILE A 14 2.16 4.78 -2.64
C ILE A 14 1.35 4.65 -3.94
N GLN A 15 1.39 5.68 -4.78
CA GLN A 15 0.69 5.66 -6.07
C GLN A 15 1.26 4.62 -7.03
N ALA A 16 2.57 4.38 -7.01
CA ALA A 16 3.18 3.32 -7.81
C ALA A 16 2.69 1.92 -7.37
N ILE A 17 2.62 1.66 -6.05
CA ILE A 17 2.08 0.41 -5.50
C ILE A 17 0.60 0.26 -5.86
N ASN A 18 -0.21 1.32 -5.67
CA ASN A 18 -1.62 1.31 -6.02
C ASN A 18 -1.82 0.99 -7.50
N ALA A 19 -1.12 1.69 -8.40
CA ALA A 19 -1.21 1.47 -9.83
C ALA A 19 -0.80 0.04 -10.22
N ALA A 20 0.32 -0.47 -9.69
CA ALA A 20 0.80 -1.82 -9.95
C ALA A 20 -0.22 -2.87 -9.49
N SER A 21 -0.80 -2.70 -8.30
CA SER A 21 -1.81 -3.62 -7.74
C SER A 21 -3.09 -3.62 -8.59
N VAL A 22 -3.57 -2.45 -9.00
CA VAL A 22 -4.75 -2.34 -9.87
C VAL A 22 -4.49 -2.96 -11.25
N ILE A 23 -3.29 -2.78 -11.84
CA ILE A 23 -2.91 -3.43 -13.10
C ILE A 23 -2.98 -4.95 -12.97
N GLN A 24 -2.46 -5.53 -11.89
CA GLN A 24 -2.52 -6.98 -11.65
C GLN A 24 -3.97 -7.45 -11.48
N TYR A 25 -4.77 -6.73 -10.72
CA TYR A 25 -6.19 -7.04 -10.55
C TYR A 25 -6.95 -7.02 -11.87
N MET A 26 -6.80 -5.95 -12.66
CA MET A 26 -7.44 -5.85 -13.98
C MET A 26 -7.00 -7.00 -14.90
N ASN A 27 -5.73 -7.33 -14.89
CA ASN A 27 -5.20 -8.42 -15.69
C ASN A 27 -5.82 -9.77 -15.29
N GLN A 28 -5.87 -10.09 -14.00
CA GLN A 28 -6.33 -11.38 -13.50
C GLN A 28 -7.86 -11.53 -13.50
N ASN A 29 -8.60 -10.48 -13.22
CA ASN A 29 -10.03 -10.57 -12.98
C ASN A 29 -10.88 -10.10 -14.16
N ILE A 30 -10.34 -9.22 -15.03
CA ILE A 30 -11.07 -8.64 -16.16
C ILE A 30 -10.48 -9.13 -17.48
N LEU A 31 -9.21 -8.79 -17.76
CA LEU A 31 -8.59 -9.08 -19.07
C LEU A 31 -8.42 -10.57 -19.31
N LYS A 32 -8.05 -11.35 -18.30
CA LYS A 32 -7.95 -12.80 -18.43
C LYS A 32 -9.23 -13.43 -18.94
N LYS A 33 -10.37 -13.08 -18.34
CA LYS A 33 -11.68 -13.59 -18.78
C LYS A 33 -11.99 -13.19 -20.24
N TYR A 34 -11.64 -11.98 -20.61
CA TYR A 34 -11.85 -11.51 -21.97
C TYR A 34 -10.96 -12.25 -22.98
N PHE A 35 -9.66 -12.39 -22.72
CA PHE A 35 -8.74 -13.12 -23.60
C PHE A 35 -9.13 -14.59 -23.77
N GLU A 36 -9.40 -15.28 -22.67
CA GLU A 36 -9.70 -16.71 -22.68
C GLU A 36 -11.11 -17.01 -23.24
N ASN A 37 -12.14 -16.28 -22.80
CA ASN A 37 -13.53 -16.61 -23.12
C ASN A 37 -14.04 -15.94 -24.39
N VAL A 38 -13.52 -14.76 -24.77
CA VAL A 38 -14.00 -14.00 -25.93
C VAL A 38 -13.07 -14.17 -27.13
N LEU A 39 -11.76 -14.05 -26.90
CA LEU A 39 -10.78 -14.13 -27.98
C LEU A 39 -10.21 -15.54 -28.19
N GLY A 40 -10.38 -16.46 -27.26
CA GLY A 40 -9.86 -17.83 -27.34
C GLY A 40 -8.33 -17.91 -27.33
N VAL A 41 -7.65 -16.93 -26.71
CA VAL A 41 -6.18 -16.86 -26.61
C VAL A 41 -5.75 -16.87 -25.14
N SER A 42 -4.47 -17.22 -24.91
CA SER A 42 -3.94 -17.21 -23.55
C SER A 42 -3.93 -15.80 -22.95
N SER A 43 -4.20 -15.72 -21.65
CA SER A 43 -4.13 -14.47 -20.90
C SER A 43 -2.71 -13.89 -20.83
N LEU A 44 -2.63 -12.59 -20.62
CA LEU A 44 -1.35 -11.91 -20.44
C LEU A 44 -0.70 -12.32 -19.11
N LYS A 45 0.63 -12.39 -19.14
CA LYS A 45 1.47 -12.66 -17.95
C LYS A 45 2.27 -11.40 -17.66
N ILE A 46 1.87 -10.68 -16.63
CA ILE A 46 2.47 -9.40 -16.26
C ILE A 46 3.41 -9.61 -15.07
N ARG A 47 4.59 -8.99 -15.15
CA ARG A 47 5.57 -8.95 -14.06
C ARG A 47 5.91 -7.49 -13.79
N ILE A 48 5.90 -7.09 -12.53
CA ILE A 48 6.17 -5.70 -12.14
C ILE A 48 7.30 -5.69 -11.12
N GLY A 49 8.28 -4.81 -11.34
CA GLY A 49 9.33 -4.48 -10.38
C GLY A 49 9.19 -3.02 -9.96
N ILE A 50 9.22 -2.74 -8.67
CA ILE A 50 9.12 -1.38 -8.13
C ILE A 50 10.33 -1.12 -7.24
N ASP A 51 11.02 -0.03 -7.54
CA ASP A 51 12.06 0.55 -6.71
C ASP A 51 12.00 2.08 -6.81
N PHE A 52 12.68 2.78 -5.91
CA PHE A 52 12.82 4.22 -6.01
C PHE A 52 14.20 4.68 -5.53
N GLY A 53 14.63 5.83 -6.02
CA GLY A 53 15.79 6.57 -5.56
C GLY A 53 15.45 8.02 -5.28
N ASP A 54 16.34 8.71 -4.60
CA ASP A 54 16.24 10.15 -4.40
C ASP A 54 16.50 10.91 -5.73
N ASP A 55 16.06 12.15 -5.81
CA ASP A 55 16.17 12.95 -7.06
C ASP A 55 17.62 13.10 -7.56
N ASP A 56 18.59 13.09 -6.66
CA ASP A 56 20.02 13.16 -6.98
C ASP A 56 20.64 11.79 -7.34
N GLU A 57 19.96 10.67 -7.06
CA GLU A 57 20.33 9.32 -7.47
C GLU A 57 19.74 8.93 -8.83
N VAL A 58 18.74 9.68 -9.31
CA VAL A 58 18.04 9.37 -10.57
C VAL A 58 18.46 10.35 -11.66
N LEU A 59 19.31 9.86 -12.56
CA LEU A 59 19.78 10.65 -13.70
C LEU A 59 18.89 10.46 -14.92
N TRP A 60 18.67 11.55 -15.65
CA TRP A 60 17.97 11.55 -16.91
C TRP A 60 18.98 11.77 -18.04
N SER A 61 19.01 10.86 -18.99
CA SER A 61 19.94 10.93 -20.14
C SER A 61 19.15 11.05 -21.43
N LYS A 62 19.64 11.89 -22.32
CA LYS A 62 19.12 12.03 -23.68
C LYS A 62 20.03 11.26 -24.64
N TYR A 63 19.45 10.32 -25.34
CA TYR A 63 20.14 9.49 -26.36
C TYR A 63 19.53 9.78 -27.74
N GLY A 64 20.34 9.79 -28.77
CA GLY A 64 19.91 9.93 -30.15
C GLY A 64 20.69 10.96 -30.93
N ILE A 65 20.31 11.14 -32.20
CA ILE A 65 20.96 12.06 -33.18
C ILE A 65 19.88 13.01 -33.67
N ASP A 66 20.19 14.30 -33.65
CA ASP A 66 19.31 15.40 -34.12
C ASP A 66 17.88 15.35 -33.56
N ASN A 67 16.89 15.17 -34.44
CA ASN A 67 15.46 15.13 -34.08
C ASN A 67 14.96 13.75 -33.66
N ILE A 68 15.80 12.73 -33.76
CA ILE A 68 15.49 11.35 -33.35
C ILE A 68 16.20 11.12 -32.02
N ASN A 69 15.54 11.50 -30.93
CA ASN A 69 16.10 11.34 -29.60
C ASN A 69 15.05 10.86 -28.61
N GLU A 70 15.52 10.13 -27.61
CA GLU A 70 14.76 9.60 -26.50
C GLU A 70 15.36 10.11 -25.19
N VAL A 71 14.49 10.44 -24.24
CA VAL A 71 14.91 10.74 -22.88
C VAL A 71 14.57 9.55 -22.01
N THR A 72 15.60 8.97 -21.40
CA THR A 72 15.45 7.80 -20.55
C THR A 72 16.14 8.01 -19.20
N VAL A 73 15.72 7.23 -18.22
CA VAL A 73 16.37 7.21 -16.90
C VAL A 73 17.62 6.34 -16.97
N THR A 74 18.72 6.89 -16.47
CA THR A 74 20.00 6.18 -16.30
C THR A 74 20.34 6.24 -14.82
N SER A 75 19.96 5.22 -14.05
CA SER A 75 20.23 5.16 -12.62
C SER A 75 20.26 3.73 -12.14
N LEU A 76 20.90 3.51 -11.00
CA LEU A 76 20.91 2.21 -10.32
C LEU A 76 19.50 1.73 -10.01
N HIS A 77 18.59 2.64 -9.62
CA HIS A 77 17.19 2.29 -9.29
C HIS A 77 16.38 1.84 -10.49
N ALA A 78 16.62 2.40 -11.69
CA ALA A 78 16.04 1.90 -12.93
C ALA A 78 16.50 0.46 -13.24
N ASP A 79 17.80 0.21 -13.04
CA ASP A 79 18.40 -1.12 -13.19
C ASP A 79 17.82 -2.11 -12.15
N LEU A 80 17.69 -1.70 -10.88
CA LEU A 80 17.11 -2.51 -9.83
C LEU A 80 15.65 -2.84 -10.14
N SER A 81 14.84 -1.87 -10.56
CA SER A 81 13.45 -2.11 -10.97
C SER A 81 13.34 -3.13 -12.11
N SER A 82 14.23 -3.04 -13.11
CA SER A 82 14.29 -4.00 -14.20
C SER A 82 14.70 -5.40 -13.74
N LYS A 83 15.69 -5.50 -12.84
CA LYS A 83 16.10 -6.78 -12.25
C LYS A 83 15.00 -7.39 -11.38
N LEU A 84 14.30 -6.58 -10.57
CA LEU A 84 13.15 -7.01 -9.77
C LEU A 84 12.05 -7.57 -10.67
N GLN A 85 11.71 -6.87 -11.76
CA GLN A 85 10.73 -7.34 -12.74
C GLN A 85 11.14 -8.70 -13.36
N ASN A 86 12.43 -8.90 -13.65
CA ASN A 86 12.93 -10.17 -14.19
C ASN A 86 12.89 -11.32 -13.15
N LYS A 87 13.03 -11.02 -11.88
CA LYS A 87 12.90 -11.98 -10.77
C LYS A 87 11.44 -12.29 -10.41
N ALA A 88 10.53 -11.38 -10.70
CA ALA A 88 9.11 -11.56 -10.43
C ALA A 88 8.56 -12.81 -11.13
N SER A 89 7.72 -13.55 -10.42
CA SER A 89 6.90 -14.60 -11.01
C SER A 89 5.82 -14.00 -11.91
N GLU A 90 5.19 -14.83 -12.73
CA GLU A 90 4.04 -14.41 -13.54
C GLU A 90 2.94 -13.84 -12.64
N ASN A 91 2.42 -12.68 -13.03
CA ASN A 91 1.33 -11.97 -12.33
C ASN A 91 1.67 -11.59 -10.88
N SER A 92 2.95 -11.30 -10.61
CA SER A 92 3.42 -10.85 -9.31
C SER A 92 4.08 -9.47 -9.37
N ILE A 93 4.26 -8.87 -8.19
CA ILE A 93 4.94 -7.59 -7.97
C ILE A 93 6.13 -7.85 -7.06
N MET A 94 7.31 -7.46 -7.51
CA MET A 94 8.53 -7.44 -6.68
C MET A 94 8.86 -6.02 -6.26
N VAL A 95 9.19 -5.84 -5.00
CA VAL A 95 9.57 -4.55 -4.41
C VAL A 95 11.01 -4.59 -3.89
N GLY A 96 11.75 -3.52 -4.12
CA GLY A 96 13.10 -3.33 -3.61
C GLY A 96 13.08 -2.83 -2.16
N GLU A 97 14.23 -2.96 -1.49
CA GLU A 97 14.40 -2.59 -0.08
C GLU A 97 14.03 -1.15 0.21
N ASN A 98 14.30 -0.22 -0.71
CA ASN A 98 13.89 1.16 -0.57
C ASN A 98 12.36 1.27 -0.36
N VAL A 99 11.56 0.55 -1.15
CA VAL A 99 10.10 0.63 -1.12
C VAL A 99 9.55 0.14 0.21
N PHE A 100 9.88 -1.12 0.58
CA PHE A 100 9.26 -1.71 1.77
C PHE A 100 9.81 -1.13 3.08
N SER A 101 11.06 -0.68 3.09
CA SER A 101 11.64 -0.05 4.28
C SER A 101 11.18 1.39 4.45
N TYR A 102 11.05 2.17 3.36
CA TYR A 102 10.61 3.55 3.40
C TYR A 102 9.15 3.68 3.83
N LEU A 103 8.26 2.85 3.29
CA LEU A 103 6.85 2.82 3.67
C LEU A 103 6.61 1.98 4.92
N GLN A 104 7.61 1.27 5.43
CA GLN A 104 7.49 0.31 6.53
C GLN A 104 6.30 -0.63 6.33
N LEU A 105 6.27 -1.28 5.16
CA LEU A 105 5.17 -2.17 4.79
C LEU A 105 5.08 -3.34 5.79
N PRO A 106 3.86 -3.76 6.17
CA PRO A 106 3.66 -4.91 7.05
C PRO A 106 4.25 -6.20 6.48
N ASP A 107 4.86 -7.00 7.35
CA ASP A 107 5.50 -8.27 6.96
C ASP A 107 4.53 -9.25 6.29
N ASP A 108 3.25 -9.17 6.62
CA ASP A 108 2.23 -10.03 6.06
C ASP A 108 1.80 -9.70 4.62
N LEU A 109 2.25 -8.55 4.10
CA LEU A 109 2.18 -8.20 2.67
C LEU A 109 3.45 -8.59 1.90
N LEU A 110 4.49 -9.07 2.59
CA LEU A 110 5.80 -9.32 2.02
C LEU A 110 6.16 -10.79 2.15
N SER A 111 6.72 -11.37 1.10
CA SER A 111 7.24 -12.73 1.15
C SER A 111 8.59 -12.84 0.47
N ASP A 112 9.41 -13.76 0.97
CA ASP A 112 10.67 -14.12 0.33
C ASP A 112 10.39 -14.93 -0.93
N ILE A 113 11.31 -14.87 -1.89
CA ILE A 113 11.32 -15.78 -3.03
C ILE A 113 12.37 -16.88 -2.82
N TYR A 114 12.20 -17.98 -3.55
CA TYR A 114 13.14 -19.09 -3.52
C TYR A 114 14.04 -19.10 -4.75
N ILE A 115 15.25 -19.59 -4.57
CA ILE A 115 16.18 -19.78 -5.70
C ILE A 115 15.53 -20.78 -6.66
N LYS A 116 15.61 -20.48 -7.94
CA LYS A 116 15.02 -21.31 -8.99
C LYS A 116 15.56 -22.75 -8.90
N GLY A 117 14.65 -23.69 -8.68
CA GLY A 117 14.97 -25.12 -8.52
C GLY A 117 15.18 -25.56 -7.07
N SER A 118 15.07 -24.69 -6.09
CA SER A 118 15.08 -24.99 -4.66
C SER A 118 13.75 -24.61 -4.02
N SER A 119 13.23 -25.45 -3.13
CA SER A 119 12.08 -25.15 -2.28
C SER A 119 12.48 -24.69 -0.87
N GLU A 120 13.76 -24.75 -0.55
CA GLU A 120 14.29 -24.47 0.79
C GLU A 120 15.20 -23.25 0.83
N GLU A 121 15.95 -22.99 -0.25
CA GLU A 121 16.93 -21.91 -0.30
C GLU A 121 16.27 -20.61 -0.79
N LYS A 122 16.26 -19.59 0.08
CA LYS A 122 15.66 -18.30 -0.22
C LYS A 122 16.62 -17.36 -0.92
N ASP A 123 16.11 -16.60 -1.88
CA ASP A 123 16.84 -15.56 -2.61
C ASP A 123 16.46 -14.19 -2.05
N TYR A 124 17.23 -13.71 -1.10
CA TYR A 124 16.94 -12.46 -0.37
C TYR A 124 17.37 -11.20 -1.11
N TYR A 125 18.38 -11.31 -2.00
CA TYR A 125 19.08 -10.14 -2.51
C TYR A 125 19.03 -10.05 -4.03
N ILE A 126 18.57 -8.90 -4.54
CA ILE A 126 18.62 -8.58 -5.96
C ILE A 126 20.03 -8.15 -6.40
N MET A 127 20.80 -7.60 -5.48
CA MET A 127 22.18 -7.20 -5.68
C MET A 127 23.01 -7.53 -4.44
N LYS A 128 24.20 -8.11 -4.71
CA LYS A 128 25.24 -8.37 -3.70
C LYS A 128 26.56 -7.81 -4.23
N HIS A 129 27.16 -6.87 -3.52
CA HIS A 129 28.45 -6.32 -3.91
C HIS A 129 29.22 -5.86 -2.67
N ASN A 130 30.34 -6.52 -2.39
CA ASN A 130 31.19 -6.25 -1.21
C ASN A 130 30.39 -6.22 0.11
N SER A 131 30.34 -5.07 0.77
CA SER A 131 29.57 -4.84 2.00
C SER A 131 28.10 -4.47 1.75
N PHE A 132 27.69 -4.25 0.50
CA PHE A 132 26.36 -3.80 0.15
C PHE A 132 25.50 -4.94 -0.38
N ASN A 133 24.40 -5.22 0.31
CA ASN A 133 23.43 -6.23 -0.07
C ASN A 133 22.05 -5.58 -0.13
N TYR A 134 21.47 -5.49 -1.33
CA TYR A 134 20.16 -4.89 -1.54
C TYR A 134 19.06 -5.95 -1.60
N LYS A 135 18.13 -5.91 -0.67
CA LYS A 135 17.08 -6.92 -0.52
C LYS A 135 15.94 -6.72 -1.49
N MET A 136 15.19 -7.80 -1.70
CA MET A 136 13.96 -7.83 -2.49
C MET A 136 12.90 -8.67 -1.78
N LYS A 137 11.63 -8.34 -2.04
CA LYS A 137 10.47 -9.09 -1.54
C LYS A 137 9.41 -9.19 -2.63
N ASN A 138 8.67 -10.28 -2.62
CA ASN A 138 7.41 -10.35 -3.36
C ASN A 138 6.33 -9.62 -2.56
N PHE A 139 5.53 -8.80 -3.22
CA PHE A 139 4.45 -8.03 -2.63
C PHE A 139 3.10 -8.65 -2.94
N ASP A 140 2.32 -8.95 -1.90
CA ASP A 140 0.97 -9.51 -2.02
C ASP A 140 -0.04 -8.42 -2.37
N TRP A 141 -0.14 -8.12 -3.66
CA TRP A 141 -1.03 -7.11 -4.21
C TRP A 141 -2.51 -7.46 -4.00
N SER A 142 -2.87 -8.74 -3.95
CA SER A 142 -4.26 -9.17 -3.76
C SER A 142 -4.72 -8.86 -2.34
N LYS A 143 -3.95 -9.31 -1.35
CA LYS A 143 -4.20 -9.01 0.06
C LYS A 143 -4.16 -7.51 0.36
N TYR A 144 -3.27 -6.77 -0.31
CA TYR A 144 -3.22 -5.32 -0.19
C TYR A 144 -4.51 -4.66 -0.66
N LEU A 145 -5.02 -5.04 -1.84
CA LEU A 145 -6.26 -4.47 -2.40
C LEU A 145 -7.50 -4.83 -1.55
N GLU A 146 -7.55 -6.03 -0.95
CA GLU A 146 -8.63 -6.41 -0.04
C GLU A 146 -8.72 -5.49 1.18
N ARG A 147 -7.61 -4.84 1.56
CA ARG A 147 -7.52 -3.93 2.70
C ARG A 147 -7.67 -2.45 2.34
N ILE A 148 -7.74 -2.12 1.05
CA ILE A 148 -8.07 -0.77 0.59
C ILE A 148 -9.59 -0.65 0.49
N ALA A 149 -10.19 0.15 1.35
CA ALA A 149 -11.63 0.25 1.58
C ALA A 149 -12.50 0.54 0.35
N HIS A 150 -11.91 1.02 -0.75
CA HIS A 150 -12.66 1.46 -1.92
C HIS A 150 -12.57 0.52 -3.12
N PHE A 151 -11.75 -0.52 -3.04
CA PHE A 151 -11.47 -1.31 -4.21
C PHE A 151 -12.61 -2.28 -4.58
N GLU A 152 -13.36 -2.78 -3.60
CA GLU A 152 -14.51 -3.68 -3.79
C GLU A 152 -15.76 -3.21 -3.05
N SER A 153 -16.15 -1.94 -3.21
CA SER A 153 -17.42 -1.47 -2.66
C SER A 153 -18.56 -1.77 -3.63
N TYR A 154 -19.35 -2.78 -3.30
CA TYR A 154 -20.62 -3.02 -3.98
C TYR A 154 -21.69 -2.06 -3.46
N GLU A 155 -22.54 -1.54 -4.35
CA GLU A 155 -23.75 -0.85 -3.92
C GLU A 155 -24.53 -1.73 -2.96
N GLY A 156 -24.93 -1.16 -1.80
CA GLY A 156 -25.69 -1.88 -0.78
C GLY A 156 -24.88 -2.61 0.29
N ASP A 157 -23.57 -2.43 0.36
CA ASP A 157 -22.76 -2.95 1.46
C ASP A 157 -22.27 -1.83 2.41
N PHE A 158 -21.77 -2.24 3.59
CA PHE A 158 -21.09 -1.34 4.52
C PHE A 158 -19.74 -0.91 3.97
N GLN A 159 -19.40 0.37 4.10
CA GLN A 159 -18.10 0.94 3.74
C GLN A 159 -17.51 1.67 4.93
N ILE A 160 -16.18 1.67 5.04
CA ILE A 160 -15.49 2.57 5.95
C ILE A 160 -14.97 3.75 5.12
N LYS A 161 -15.30 4.96 5.58
CA LYS A 161 -14.70 6.20 5.10
C LYS A 161 -13.74 6.73 6.16
N CYS A 162 -12.66 7.37 5.71
CA CYS A 162 -11.74 8.07 6.57
C CYS A 162 -11.68 9.54 6.17
N TYR A 163 -11.60 10.40 7.16
CA TYR A 163 -11.45 11.84 7.00
C TYR A 163 -10.33 12.31 7.92
N TYR A 164 -9.46 13.17 7.44
CA TYR A 164 -8.55 13.91 8.31
C TYR A 164 -9.11 15.30 8.55
N LEU A 165 -8.79 15.88 9.71
CA LEU A 165 -9.25 17.19 10.10
C LEU A 165 -8.20 18.23 9.71
N SER A 166 -8.64 19.29 9.01
CA SER A 166 -7.80 20.46 8.78
C SER A 166 -7.72 21.33 10.05
N GLU A 167 -6.81 22.31 10.08
CA GLU A 167 -6.66 23.27 11.18
C GLU A 167 -7.99 23.96 11.58
N ASN A 168 -8.95 24.07 10.67
CA ASN A 168 -10.28 24.63 10.91
C ASN A 168 -11.33 23.54 11.20
N GLU A 169 -10.95 22.36 11.65
CA GLU A 169 -11.81 21.20 11.93
C GLU A 169 -12.67 20.73 10.74
N ARG A 170 -12.33 21.17 9.52
CA ARG A 170 -13.00 20.72 8.31
C ARG A 170 -12.59 19.29 7.99
N ARG A 171 -13.55 18.40 7.79
CA ARG A 171 -13.30 17.02 7.33
C ARG A 171 -12.92 16.98 5.87
N ILE A 172 -11.75 16.44 5.59
CA ILE A 172 -11.24 16.22 4.23
C ILE A 172 -11.19 14.71 3.99
N PRO A 173 -11.84 14.18 2.94
CA PRO A 173 -11.80 12.76 2.65
C PRO A 173 -10.37 12.28 2.40
N TYR A 174 -10.04 11.08 2.89
CA TYR A 174 -8.78 10.41 2.68
C TYR A 174 -9.02 9.08 1.96
N TYR A 175 -8.22 8.77 0.93
CA TYR A 175 -8.43 7.63 0.02
C TYR A 175 -7.23 6.69 -0.08
N SER A 176 -6.31 6.70 0.88
CA SER A 176 -5.08 5.89 0.88
C SER A 176 -4.15 6.15 -0.33
N GLU A 177 -4.23 7.34 -0.92
CA GLU A 177 -3.43 7.76 -2.09
C GLU A 177 -2.19 8.56 -1.73
N LYS A 178 -2.04 8.92 -0.46
CA LYS A 178 -0.93 9.72 0.07
C LYS A 178 -0.64 9.33 1.52
N ALA A 179 0.53 9.73 2.02
CA ALA A 179 0.82 9.65 3.45
C ALA A 179 0.25 10.87 4.20
N LEU A 180 -0.17 10.66 5.43
CA LEU A 180 -0.45 11.72 6.39
C LEU A 180 0.75 11.92 7.31
N GLU A 181 0.89 13.11 7.86
CA GLU A 181 1.86 13.41 8.90
C GLU A 181 1.42 12.81 10.24
N LYS A 182 2.35 12.65 11.19
CA LYS A 182 2.02 12.28 12.57
C LYS A 182 1.16 13.38 13.22
N ASP A 183 0.51 13.02 14.30
CA ASP A 183 -0.37 13.89 15.08
C ASP A 183 -1.53 14.51 14.27
N THR A 184 -1.87 13.89 13.12
CA THR A 184 -3.03 14.28 12.33
C THR A 184 -4.28 13.65 12.91
N ASP A 185 -5.29 14.46 13.23
CA ASP A 185 -6.60 13.98 13.68
C ASP A 185 -7.36 13.35 12.53
N ILE A 186 -7.84 12.13 12.74
CA ILE A 186 -8.58 11.34 11.76
C ILE A 186 -9.90 10.83 12.33
N VAL A 187 -10.89 10.69 11.47
CA VAL A 187 -12.21 10.16 11.80
C VAL A 187 -12.57 9.07 10.81
N TYR A 188 -12.76 7.86 11.30
CA TYR A 188 -13.37 6.78 10.55
C TYR A 188 -14.88 6.78 10.75
N GLN A 189 -15.63 6.47 9.71
CA GLN A 189 -17.08 6.42 9.72
C GLN A 189 -17.58 5.26 8.88
N ILE A 190 -18.59 4.54 9.39
CA ILE A 190 -19.31 3.55 8.57
C ILE A 190 -20.33 4.29 7.74
N GLU A 191 -20.32 4.01 6.42
CA GLU A 191 -21.33 4.48 5.48
C GLU A 191 -22.06 3.28 4.85
N ALA A 192 -23.37 3.39 4.83
CA ALA A 192 -24.28 2.45 4.16
C ALA A 192 -25.65 3.13 3.97
N SER A 193 -26.60 2.44 3.33
CA SER A 193 -27.98 2.91 3.33
C SER A 193 -28.55 2.96 4.74
N GLN A 194 -29.46 3.88 5.02
CA GLN A 194 -30.10 4.00 6.34
C GLN A 194 -30.71 2.67 6.81
N SER A 195 -31.32 1.93 5.89
CA SER A 195 -31.91 0.62 6.19
C SER A 195 -30.88 -0.43 6.64
N LEU A 196 -29.62 -0.32 6.18
CA LEU A 196 -28.51 -1.19 6.62
C LEU A 196 -27.91 -0.71 7.93
N LEU A 197 -27.74 0.60 8.11
CA LEU A 197 -27.21 1.18 9.36
C LEU A 197 -28.09 0.82 10.56
N HIS A 198 -29.42 0.86 10.43
CA HIS A 198 -30.35 0.46 11.48
C HIS A 198 -30.32 -1.04 11.81
N LYS A 199 -29.75 -1.88 10.96
CA LYS A 199 -29.58 -3.32 11.21
C LYS A 199 -28.30 -3.65 11.98
N ILE A 200 -27.44 -2.69 12.26
CA ILE A 200 -26.20 -2.91 12.99
C ILE A 200 -26.52 -3.14 14.48
N ASN A 201 -26.13 -4.30 14.99
CA ASN A 201 -26.27 -4.65 16.39
C ASN A 201 -25.07 -4.21 17.23
N SER A 202 -23.86 -4.32 16.66
CA SER A 202 -22.63 -3.90 17.32
C SER A 202 -21.51 -3.64 16.32
N VAL A 203 -20.60 -2.76 16.70
CA VAL A 203 -19.38 -2.43 15.95
C VAL A 203 -18.20 -2.58 16.89
N GLU A 204 -17.13 -3.18 16.39
CA GLU A 204 -15.84 -3.27 17.08
C GLU A 204 -14.77 -2.69 16.15
N TRP A 205 -13.98 -1.76 16.67
CA TRP A 205 -12.89 -1.13 15.94
C TRP A 205 -11.56 -1.64 16.48
N THR A 206 -10.70 -2.10 15.59
CA THR A 206 -9.35 -2.55 15.92
C THR A 206 -8.36 -1.77 15.07
N VAL A 207 -7.34 -1.20 15.72
CA VAL A 207 -6.19 -0.62 15.04
C VAL A 207 -5.14 -1.71 14.86
N SER A 208 -4.60 -1.83 13.67
CA SER A 208 -3.45 -2.67 13.37
C SER A 208 -2.33 -1.77 12.85
N ASN A 209 -1.33 -1.57 13.67
CA ASN A 209 -0.17 -0.76 13.35
C ASN A 209 0.94 -1.60 12.76
N SER A 210 1.78 -0.99 11.94
CA SER A 210 3.02 -1.58 11.45
C SER A 210 4.18 -0.62 11.63
N GLY A 211 5.38 -1.11 11.34
CA GLY A 211 6.58 -0.31 11.36
C GLY A 211 7.39 -0.42 12.64
N ILE A 212 8.60 0.15 12.58
CA ILE A 212 9.62 0.01 13.62
C ILE A 212 9.21 0.74 14.91
N GLU A 213 8.55 1.88 14.79
CA GLU A 213 8.12 2.68 15.94
C GLU A 213 7.01 1.97 16.73
N ALA A 214 5.95 1.55 16.07
CA ALA A 214 4.85 0.81 16.68
C ALA A 214 5.33 -0.49 17.35
N SER A 215 6.31 -1.18 16.73
CA SER A 215 6.89 -2.39 17.30
C SER A 215 7.71 -2.11 18.56
N LYS A 216 8.42 -0.97 18.65
CA LYS A 216 9.19 -0.58 19.84
C LYS A 216 8.31 -0.19 21.03
N GLU A 217 7.17 0.44 20.74
CA GLU A 217 6.19 0.86 21.76
C GLU A 217 5.24 -0.28 22.15
N GLU A 218 5.36 -1.47 21.52
CA GLU A 218 4.48 -2.64 21.72
C GLU A 218 3.01 -2.35 21.37
N GLU A 219 2.74 -1.35 20.52
CA GLU A 219 1.41 -0.93 20.08
C GLU A 219 1.08 -1.41 18.67
N LEU A 220 1.21 -2.73 18.40
CA LEU A 220 0.94 -3.30 17.07
C LEU A 220 -0.56 -3.43 16.81
N ASP A 221 -1.28 -4.17 17.66
CA ASP A 221 -2.71 -4.42 17.48
C ASP A 221 -3.46 -4.14 18.80
N TYR A 222 -4.53 -3.34 18.71
CA TYR A 222 -5.38 -3.13 19.87
C TYR A 222 -6.83 -2.81 19.49
N VAL A 223 -7.76 -3.26 20.34
CA VAL A 223 -9.18 -2.92 20.22
C VAL A 223 -9.42 -1.54 20.80
N VAL A 224 -10.07 -0.68 20.02
CA VAL A 224 -10.37 0.69 20.46
C VAL A 224 -11.45 0.64 21.56
N PRO A 225 -11.24 1.30 22.70
CA PRO A 225 -12.25 1.34 23.79
C PRO A 225 -13.57 1.95 23.32
N LYS A 226 -14.70 1.47 23.90
CA LYS A 226 -16.04 1.93 23.50
C LYS A 226 -16.28 3.42 23.73
N GLU A 227 -15.58 4.02 24.69
CA GLU A 227 -15.67 5.45 25.01
C GLU A 227 -15.14 6.35 23.89
N ALA A 228 -14.36 5.78 22.97
CA ALA A 228 -13.85 6.47 21.78
C ALA A 228 -14.82 6.48 20.59
N PHE A 229 -16.01 5.90 20.75
CA PHE A 229 -17.06 5.88 19.73
C PHE A 229 -18.10 6.94 20.01
N THR A 230 -18.72 7.46 18.94
CA THR A 230 -19.92 8.27 19.07
C THR A 230 -21.09 7.59 18.39
N ASP A 231 -22.13 7.50 19.15
CA ASP A 231 -23.55 7.56 18.85
C ASP A 231 -24.16 6.45 18.00
N GLU A 232 -24.62 5.43 18.71
CA GLU A 232 -25.50 4.39 18.17
C GLU A 232 -26.94 4.93 17.95
N ASP A 233 -27.37 5.98 18.69
CA ASP A 233 -28.75 6.46 18.69
C ASP A 233 -29.22 7.06 17.37
N ASN A 234 -28.29 7.56 16.53
CA ASN A 234 -28.58 8.08 15.19
C ASN A 234 -28.08 7.20 14.07
N ALA A 235 -27.72 5.95 14.33
CA ALA A 235 -27.08 5.05 13.36
C ALA A 235 -25.83 5.68 12.70
N VAL A 236 -25.04 6.43 13.48
CA VAL A 236 -23.81 7.06 13.04
C VAL A 236 -22.62 6.47 13.78
N PHE A 237 -21.94 5.54 13.17
CA PHE A 237 -20.79 4.87 13.77
C PHE A 237 -19.49 5.56 13.36
N ARG A 238 -18.84 6.25 14.31
CA ARG A 238 -17.59 6.99 14.11
C ARG A 238 -16.56 6.60 15.14
N CYS A 239 -15.30 6.55 14.70
CA CYS A 239 -14.14 6.35 15.55
C CYS A 239 -13.15 7.47 15.29
N LYS A 240 -12.84 8.28 16.32
CA LYS A 240 -11.81 9.33 16.24
C LYS A 240 -10.48 8.76 16.70
N ARG A 241 -9.44 9.04 15.93
CA ARG A 241 -8.06 8.66 16.24
C ARG A 241 -7.13 9.80 15.83
N HIS A 242 -5.85 9.63 16.11
CA HIS A 242 -4.76 10.45 15.56
C HIS A 242 -3.67 9.52 15.03
N THR A 243 -2.90 10.00 14.08
CA THR A 243 -1.75 9.29 13.53
C THR A 243 -0.57 9.37 14.53
N ALA A 244 0.09 8.24 14.81
CA ALA A 244 1.16 8.21 15.81
C ALA A 244 2.50 7.69 15.24
N PHE A 245 2.45 6.61 14.45
CA PHE A 245 3.63 5.90 14.00
C PHE A 245 3.77 5.96 12.48
N ASN A 246 5.02 5.96 11.99
CA ASN A 246 5.29 5.81 10.56
C ASN A 246 4.99 4.38 10.10
N GLY A 247 4.40 4.24 8.91
CA GLY A 247 4.12 2.95 8.29
C GLY A 247 2.75 2.88 7.61
N LEU A 248 2.39 1.67 7.19
CA LEU A 248 1.06 1.35 6.68
C LEU A 248 0.23 0.72 7.79
N HIS A 249 -0.79 1.42 8.24
CA HIS A 249 -1.67 1.00 9.32
C HIS A 249 -3.05 0.63 8.78
N TYR A 250 -3.78 -0.18 9.54
CA TYR A 250 -5.14 -0.56 9.22
C TYR A 250 -6.10 -0.21 10.36
N MET A 251 -7.21 0.37 9.99
CA MET A 251 -8.40 0.34 10.83
C MET A 251 -9.27 -0.83 10.39
N ILE A 252 -9.54 -1.76 11.28
CA ILE A 252 -10.39 -2.92 11.06
C ILE A 252 -11.70 -2.69 11.79
N CYS A 253 -12.79 -2.73 11.05
CA CYS A 253 -14.13 -2.58 11.61
C CYS A 253 -14.88 -3.90 11.47
N LYS A 254 -15.20 -4.53 12.61
CA LYS A 254 -16.03 -5.72 12.67
C LYS A 254 -17.46 -5.30 12.94
N ILE A 255 -18.31 -5.46 11.95
CA ILE A 255 -19.73 -5.09 11.99
C ILE A 255 -20.56 -6.35 12.21
N LYS A 256 -21.37 -6.38 13.25
CA LYS A 256 -22.39 -7.41 13.47
C LYS A 256 -23.76 -6.80 13.21
N ALA A 257 -24.52 -7.40 12.31
CA ALA A 257 -25.84 -6.95 11.92
C ALA A 257 -26.89 -8.05 12.09
N GLU A 258 -28.15 -7.69 11.99
CA GLU A 258 -29.30 -8.61 12.05
C GLU A 258 -29.11 -9.79 11.07
N GLY A 259 -29.70 -10.95 11.42
CA GLY A 259 -29.57 -12.18 10.62
C GLY A 259 -28.24 -12.89 10.79
N ASN A 260 -27.52 -12.66 11.90
CA ASN A 260 -26.19 -13.23 12.19
C ASN A 260 -25.09 -12.86 11.15
N ILE A 261 -25.27 -11.73 10.47
CA ILE A 261 -24.30 -11.24 9.52
C ILE A 261 -23.12 -10.63 10.29
N THR A 262 -21.91 -11.14 10.02
CA THR A 262 -20.65 -10.52 10.51
C THR A 262 -19.80 -10.16 9.32
N LYS A 263 -19.38 -8.89 9.24
CA LYS A 263 -18.47 -8.39 8.18
C LYS A 263 -17.27 -7.71 8.80
N ASN A 264 -16.10 -8.00 8.29
CA ASN A 264 -14.89 -7.26 8.56
C ASN A 264 -14.62 -6.31 7.39
N LYS A 265 -14.43 -5.04 7.71
CA LYS A 265 -14.06 -4.01 6.75
C LYS A 265 -12.72 -3.41 7.16
N TYR A 266 -11.89 -3.15 6.18
CA TYR A 266 -10.54 -2.62 6.37
C TYR A 266 -10.46 -1.22 5.79
N PHE A 267 -9.62 -0.39 6.39
CA PHE A 267 -9.21 0.88 5.83
C PHE A 267 -7.71 1.06 6.05
N SER A 268 -6.96 1.22 4.97
CA SER A 268 -5.51 1.43 5.02
C SER A 268 -5.17 2.91 5.15
N LEU A 269 -4.23 3.21 6.03
CA LEU A 269 -3.72 4.54 6.30
C LEU A 269 -2.20 4.53 6.24
N TYR A 270 -1.63 5.37 5.38
CA TYR A 270 -0.20 5.62 5.38
C TYR A 270 0.14 6.81 6.25
N VAL A 271 1.13 6.64 7.11
CA VAL A 271 1.72 7.71 7.91
C VAL A 271 3.21 7.78 7.58
N ASN A 272 3.71 8.95 7.24
CA ASN A 272 5.11 9.17 7.00
C ASN A 272 5.50 10.58 7.42
N ASP A 273 6.40 10.64 8.39
CA ASP A 273 7.02 11.88 8.81
C ASP A 273 8.27 12.14 7.95
N ASN A 274 8.47 13.38 7.50
CA ASN A 274 9.51 13.76 6.54
C ASN A 274 10.95 13.38 6.95
N ASP A 275 11.18 12.93 8.18
CA ASP A 275 12.48 12.48 8.67
C ASP A 275 13.00 11.17 8.06
N LEU A 276 12.13 10.40 7.35
CA LEU A 276 12.53 9.20 6.61
C LEU A 276 12.95 9.50 5.16
N SER A 277 13.39 10.69 4.87
CA SER A 277 13.59 11.25 3.53
C SER A 277 14.71 10.62 2.69
N LYS A 278 15.57 9.77 3.26
CA LYS A 278 16.73 9.22 2.54
C LYS A 278 16.50 7.79 2.08
N SER A 279 16.89 7.49 0.84
CA SER A 279 16.90 6.12 0.35
C SER A 279 17.84 5.24 1.20
N TYR A 280 17.59 3.93 1.19
CA TYR A 280 18.45 2.96 1.89
C TYR A 280 19.91 3.05 1.42
N LEU A 281 20.13 3.27 0.14
CA LEU A 281 21.49 3.42 -0.43
C LEU A 281 22.22 4.61 0.18
N LYS A 282 21.56 5.77 0.30
CA LYS A 282 22.14 6.95 0.94
C LYS A 282 22.42 6.77 2.43
N LYS A 283 21.59 6.00 3.14
CA LYS A 283 21.83 5.68 4.54
C LYS A 283 23.09 4.82 4.68
N ALA A 284 23.28 3.84 3.81
CA ALA A 284 24.45 2.96 3.81
C ALA A 284 25.77 3.67 3.45
N GLU A 285 25.72 4.79 2.70
CA GLU A 285 26.90 5.61 2.39
C GLU A 285 27.31 6.55 3.53
N LEU A 286 26.40 6.80 4.48
CA LEU A 286 26.62 7.71 5.62
C LEU A 286 27.02 6.99 6.92
N GLU A 287 26.87 5.66 6.99
CA GLU A 287 27.35 4.78 8.05
C GLU A 287 28.73 4.17 7.70
#